data_049f1e1dd651a284db394d654eda3208
#
_entry.id   049f1e1dd651a284db394d654eda3208
#
_cell.length_a   1.000
_cell.length_b   1.000
_cell.length_c   1.000
_cell.angle_alpha   90.00
_cell.angle_beta   90.00
_cell.angle_gamma   90.00
#
_symmetry.space_group_name_H-M   'P 1'
#
loop_
_entity.id
_entity.type
_entity.pdbx_description
1 polymer ?
#
loop_
_entity_poly.entity_id
_entity_poly.type
_entity_poly.pdbx_seq_one_letter_code
_entity_poly.pdbx_strand_id
1 'polypeptide(L)'
;YYSGDAITMIDDNPDLAWVFPEEGSVLSVDSMCIPATSEHQEAAEMFINFMCETDIGKANAEYIGYTTPMECVREVLDEDLADSEIAFPPEEIEAKEKVFTALSDDVNSELDIKWSEMKSYNEGGSGYLFLLLLLAMVALACFNIWRKVRRRSRNMY
;
A
#
# COMPACT_ATOMS: atom_id res chain seq x y z
N TYR A 1 9.54 -2.70 -1.81
CA TYR A 1 8.82 -2.19 -0.63
C TYR A 1 9.38 -0.81 -0.26
N TYR A 2 8.77 -0.04 0.60
CA TYR A 2 9.30 1.26 1.04
C TYR A 2 10.37 1.05 2.11
N SER A 3 11.42 1.87 2.08
CA SER A 3 12.59 1.72 2.95
C SER A 3 12.26 1.85 4.45
N GLY A 4 11.46 2.84 4.84
CA GLY A 4 11.09 3.04 6.23
C GLY A 4 10.24 1.90 6.80
N ASP A 5 9.26 1.40 6.03
CA ASP A 5 8.48 0.23 6.42
C ASP A 5 9.37 -1.02 6.52
N ALA A 6 10.36 -1.15 5.62
CA ALA A 6 11.28 -2.29 5.65
C ALA A 6 12.16 -2.28 6.90
N ILE A 7 12.63 -1.13 7.35
CA ILE A 7 13.38 -0.98 8.61
C ILE A 7 12.53 -1.51 9.77
N THR A 8 11.31 -1.01 9.92
CA THR A 8 10.38 -1.47 10.97
C THR A 8 10.10 -2.96 10.89
N MET A 9 9.89 -3.50 9.67
CA MET A 9 9.61 -4.93 9.48
C MET A 9 10.81 -5.82 9.84
N ILE A 10 12.04 -5.37 9.57
CA ILE A 10 13.28 -6.10 9.91
C ILE A 10 13.52 -6.06 11.42
N ASP A 11 13.22 -4.95 12.08
CA ASP A 11 13.30 -4.83 13.53
C ASP A 11 12.32 -5.80 14.23
N ASP A 12 11.12 -5.95 13.68
CA ASP A 12 10.11 -6.87 14.20
C ASP A 12 10.40 -8.33 13.85
N ASN A 13 11.08 -8.60 12.74
CA ASN A 13 11.35 -9.95 12.25
C ASN A 13 12.76 -10.07 11.65
N PRO A 14 13.74 -10.58 12.42
CA PRO A 14 15.13 -10.73 11.98
C PRO A 14 15.35 -11.77 10.85
N ASP A 15 14.32 -12.54 10.48
CA ASP A 15 14.40 -13.45 9.31
C ASP A 15 14.25 -12.69 7.97
N LEU A 16 13.92 -11.38 8.01
CA LEU A 16 13.84 -10.53 6.83
C LEU A 16 15.20 -9.91 6.51
N ALA A 17 15.42 -9.65 5.23
CA ALA A 17 16.59 -8.94 4.75
C ALA A 17 16.22 -7.95 3.64
N TRP A 18 16.94 -6.84 3.59
CA TRP A 18 16.84 -5.88 2.51
C TRP A 18 17.84 -6.16 1.41
N VAL A 19 17.42 -6.01 0.17
CA VAL A 19 18.27 -6.18 -1.01
C VAL A 19 17.99 -5.05 -1.98
N PHE A 20 19.01 -4.34 -2.41
CA PHE A 20 18.91 -3.40 -3.53
C PHE A 20 19.04 -4.15 -4.85
N PRO A 21 18.09 -4.01 -5.80
CA PRO A 21 18.20 -4.60 -7.12
C PRO A 21 19.41 -4.01 -7.89
N GLU A 22 20.07 -4.83 -8.69
CA GLU A 22 21.20 -4.38 -9.52
C GLU A 22 20.79 -3.31 -10.55
N GLU A 23 19.53 -3.36 -10.99
CA GLU A 23 18.91 -2.42 -11.93
C GLU A 23 18.68 -1.03 -11.34
N GLY A 24 18.70 -0.91 -10.02
CA GLY A 24 18.38 0.31 -9.28
C GLY A 24 17.03 0.25 -8.60
N SER A 25 16.65 1.35 -7.97
CA SER A 25 15.40 1.50 -7.23
C SER A 25 14.66 2.78 -7.61
N VAL A 26 13.53 2.99 -6.98
CA VAL A 26 12.72 4.21 -7.15
C VAL A 26 12.88 5.08 -5.93
N LEU A 27 13.31 6.32 -6.15
CA LEU A 27 13.28 7.37 -5.14
C LEU A 27 11.89 8.01 -5.12
N SER A 28 11.19 7.90 -4.01
CA SER A 28 9.93 8.59 -3.75
C SER A 28 10.16 9.73 -2.75
N VAL A 29 9.48 10.85 -2.97
CA VAL A 29 9.55 12.02 -2.10
C VAL A 29 8.14 12.38 -1.67
N ASP A 30 7.85 12.23 -0.38
CA ASP A 30 6.60 12.67 0.21
C ASP A 30 6.63 14.16 0.45
N SER A 31 5.56 14.84 0.09
CA SER A 31 5.50 16.30 0.14
C SER A 31 4.22 16.79 0.79
N MET A 32 4.34 17.81 1.64
CA MET A 32 3.19 18.53 2.17
C MET A 32 2.79 19.65 1.20
N CYS A 33 1.51 19.71 0.86
CA CYS A 33 0.96 20.72 -0.05
C CYS A 33 -0.19 21.48 0.60
N ILE A 34 -0.28 22.77 0.32
CA ILE A 34 -1.41 23.61 0.72
C ILE A 34 -2.31 23.80 -0.50
N PRO A 35 -3.57 23.30 -0.47
CA PRO A 35 -4.51 23.53 -1.56
C PRO A 35 -4.72 25.03 -1.81
N ALA A 36 -4.80 25.44 -3.08
CA ALA A 36 -5.01 26.87 -3.44
C ALA A 36 -6.34 27.45 -2.92
N THR A 37 -7.29 26.58 -2.57
CA THR A 37 -8.59 26.95 -1.99
C THR A 37 -8.61 26.96 -0.46
N SER A 38 -7.45 26.79 0.20
CA SER A 38 -7.37 26.78 1.65
C SER A 38 -7.73 28.16 2.23
N GLU A 39 -8.64 28.19 3.19
CA GLU A 39 -9.00 29.41 3.95
C GLU A 39 -8.05 29.67 5.12
N HIS A 40 -7.13 28.71 5.42
CA HIS A 40 -6.20 28.75 6.55
C HIS A 40 -4.74 28.61 6.11
N GLN A 41 -4.36 29.30 5.03
CA GLN A 41 -3.02 29.17 4.44
C GLN A 41 -1.90 29.48 5.46
N GLU A 42 -2.03 30.58 6.22
CA GLU A 42 -1.04 30.98 7.22
C GLU A 42 -0.82 29.89 8.29
N ALA A 43 -1.90 29.30 8.80
CA ALA A 43 -1.81 28.20 9.78
C ALA A 43 -1.16 26.94 9.18
N ALA A 44 -1.42 26.63 7.91
CA ALA A 44 -0.80 25.52 7.20
C ALA A 44 0.70 25.76 6.99
N GLU A 45 1.10 26.98 6.62
CA GLU A 45 2.52 27.38 6.49
C GLU A 45 3.24 27.28 7.84
N MET A 46 2.61 27.72 8.93
CA MET A 46 3.15 27.57 10.28
C MET A 46 3.34 26.12 10.67
N PHE A 47 2.41 25.24 10.30
CA PHE A 47 2.54 23.80 10.57
C PHE A 47 3.70 23.19 9.76
N ILE A 48 3.83 23.53 8.49
CA ILE A 48 4.95 23.05 7.66
C ILE A 48 6.29 23.54 8.24
N ASN A 49 6.38 24.82 8.65
CA ASN A 49 7.57 25.35 9.31
C ASN A 49 7.88 24.60 10.63
N PHE A 50 6.87 24.32 11.44
CA PHE A 50 7.04 23.51 12.64
C PHE A 50 7.61 22.13 12.34
N MET A 51 7.12 21.44 11.32
CA MET A 51 7.64 20.15 10.88
C MET A 51 9.09 20.21 10.38
N CYS A 52 9.57 21.42 9.97
CA CYS A 52 10.95 21.64 9.55
C CYS A 52 11.88 22.08 10.72
N GLU A 53 11.40 22.17 11.95
CA GLU A 53 12.28 22.35 13.11
C GLU A 53 13.12 21.10 13.33
N THR A 54 14.41 21.26 13.65
CA THR A 54 15.35 20.14 13.72
C THR A 54 14.89 19.05 14.70
N ASP A 55 14.46 19.43 15.90
CA ASP A 55 14.00 18.49 16.93
C ASP A 55 12.73 17.76 16.52
N ILE A 56 11.83 18.43 15.82
CA ILE A 56 10.58 17.85 15.34
C ILE A 56 10.85 16.92 14.15
N GLY A 57 11.71 17.37 13.22
CA GLY A 57 12.14 16.55 12.08
C GLY A 57 12.86 15.28 12.53
N LYS A 58 13.73 15.37 13.55
CA LYS A 58 14.37 14.21 14.19
C LYS A 58 13.32 13.26 14.75
N ALA A 59 12.47 13.74 15.65
CA ALA A 59 11.45 12.91 16.28
C ALA A 59 10.52 12.23 15.25
N ASN A 60 10.19 12.93 14.16
CA ASN A 60 9.37 12.38 13.09
C ASN A 60 10.13 11.29 12.31
N ALA A 61 11.37 11.54 11.89
CA ALA A 61 12.18 10.58 11.13
C ALA A 61 12.41 9.28 11.91
N GLU A 62 12.76 9.39 13.20
CA GLU A 62 12.98 8.24 14.07
C GLU A 62 11.71 7.46 14.38
N TYR A 63 10.56 8.14 14.50
CA TYR A 63 9.29 7.49 14.77
C TYR A 63 8.76 6.69 13.56
N ILE A 64 8.92 7.22 12.34
CA ILE A 64 8.40 6.58 11.13
C ILE A 64 9.44 5.72 10.41
N GLY A 65 10.73 5.77 10.80
CA GLY A 65 11.82 5.04 10.16
C GLY A 65 12.20 5.57 8.76
N TYR A 66 11.68 6.74 8.36
CA TYR A 66 11.98 7.34 7.06
C TYR A 66 13.01 8.45 7.17
N THR A 67 13.76 8.63 6.12
CA THR A 67 14.75 9.70 6.02
C THR A 67 14.12 11.06 5.72
N THR A 68 14.88 12.12 5.93
CA THR A 68 14.49 13.49 5.68
C THR A 68 15.50 14.17 4.76
N PRO A 69 15.06 15.08 3.87
CA PRO A 69 15.99 15.87 3.06
C PRO A 69 16.69 16.99 3.86
N MET A 70 16.35 17.15 5.15
CA MET A 70 16.93 18.19 6.00
C MET A 70 18.28 17.73 6.57
N GLU A 71 19.37 18.30 6.10
CA GLU A 71 20.74 17.97 6.53
C GLU A 71 20.92 18.19 8.04
N CYS A 72 20.38 19.27 8.60
CA CYS A 72 20.44 19.55 10.04
C CYS A 72 19.77 18.47 10.91
N VAL A 73 18.79 17.74 10.37
CA VAL A 73 18.18 16.60 11.06
C VAL A 73 19.08 15.37 10.93
N ARG A 74 19.63 15.12 9.74
CA ARG A 74 20.54 14.00 9.52
C ARG A 74 21.73 14.00 10.48
N GLU A 75 22.27 15.18 10.79
CA GLU A 75 23.40 15.35 11.72
C GLU A 75 23.11 14.97 13.17
N VAL A 76 21.84 14.91 13.56
CA VAL A 76 21.40 14.66 14.94
C VAL A 76 20.56 13.38 15.11
N LEU A 77 20.37 12.59 14.04
CA LEU A 77 19.68 11.30 14.10
C LEU A 77 20.41 10.34 15.03
N ASP A 78 19.65 9.41 15.62
CA ASP A 78 20.22 8.30 16.36
C ASP A 78 21.05 7.38 15.44
N GLU A 79 22.13 6.80 15.96
CA GLU A 79 23.10 6.01 15.22
C GLU A 79 22.44 4.87 14.41
N ASP A 80 21.43 4.22 14.99
CA ASP A 80 20.71 3.11 14.34
C ASP A 80 20.07 3.51 13.00
N LEU A 81 19.52 4.72 12.91
CA LEU A 81 18.93 5.23 11.67
C LEU A 81 19.98 5.93 10.79
N ALA A 82 20.91 6.67 11.40
CA ALA A 82 21.95 7.41 10.68
C ALA A 82 22.91 6.49 9.91
N ASP A 83 23.22 5.32 10.46
CA ASP A 83 24.13 4.31 9.89
C ASP A 83 23.38 3.25 9.05
N SER A 84 22.05 3.33 8.95
CA SER A 84 21.26 2.38 8.17
C SER A 84 21.48 2.56 6.67
N GLU A 85 22.06 1.56 5.99
CA GLU A 85 22.17 1.54 4.53
C GLU A 85 20.81 1.47 3.82
N ILE A 86 19.74 1.06 4.53
CA ILE A 86 18.37 1.07 3.99
C ILE A 86 17.86 2.50 3.94
N ALA A 87 18.15 3.29 4.99
CA ALA A 87 17.73 4.68 5.10
C ALA A 87 18.60 5.61 4.26
N PHE A 88 19.91 5.37 4.26
CA PHE A 88 20.92 6.16 3.54
C PHE A 88 21.76 5.20 2.67
N PRO A 89 21.27 4.84 1.47
CA PRO A 89 21.97 3.91 0.60
C PRO A 89 23.34 4.44 0.19
N PRO A 90 24.29 3.52 -0.08
CA PRO A 90 25.60 3.91 -0.63
C PRO A 90 25.48 4.68 -1.94
N GLU A 91 26.43 5.57 -2.23
CA GLU A 91 26.43 6.43 -3.44
C GLU A 91 26.25 5.62 -4.74
N GLU A 92 26.77 4.39 -4.80
CA GLU A 92 26.62 3.50 -5.96
C GLU A 92 25.19 3.08 -6.22
N ILE A 93 24.38 3.00 -5.17
CA ILE A 93 22.94 2.69 -5.21
C ILE A 93 22.16 3.95 -5.52
N GLU A 94 22.41 5.05 -4.81
CA GLU A 94 21.76 6.35 -5.05
C GLU A 94 21.91 6.78 -6.52
N ALA A 95 23.06 6.56 -7.13
CA ALA A 95 23.31 6.90 -8.54
C ALA A 95 22.41 6.13 -9.53
N LYS A 96 21.80 5.01 -9.10
CA LYS A 96 20.87 4.20 -9.89
C LYS A 96 19.41 4.50 -9.58
N GLU A 97 19.13 5.29 -8.55
CA GLU A 97 17.77 5.63 -8.19
C GLU A 97 17.14 6.59 -9.21
N LYS A 98 15.85 6.40 -9.43
CA LYS A 98 15.08 7.21 -10.36
C LYS A 98 13.81 7.71 -9.71
N VAL A 99 13.54 8.99 -9.86
CA VAL A 99 12.25 9.58 -9.45
C VAL A 99 11.18 9.20 -10.47
N PHE A 100 9.98 8.93 -10.01
CA PHE A 100 8.84 8.74 -10.89
C PHE A 100 8.61 9.98 -11.75
N THR A 101 8.48 9.77 -13.05
CA THR A 101 8.09 10.80 -14.01
C THR A 101 6.64 10.59 -14.41
N ALA A 102 5.96 11.69 -14.81
CA ALA A 102 4.63 11.58 -15.34
C ALA A 102 4.62 10.69 -16.61
N LEU A 103 3.77 9.69 -16.62
CA LEU A 103 3.56 8.81 -17.76
C LEU A 103 2.51 9.41 -18.71
N SER A 104 2.52 8.99 -19.97
CA SER A 104 1.47 9.35 -20.92
C SER A 104 0.12 8.73 -20.51
N ASP A 105 -0.98 9.34 -20.94
CA ASP A 105 -2.33 8.86 -20.61
C ASP A 105 -2.58 7.42 -21.11
N ASP A 106 -2.00 7.06 -22.26
CA ASP A 106 -2.11 5.70 -22.81
C ASP A 106 -1.43 4.67 -21.91
N VAL A 107 -0.22 4.98 -21.41
CA VAL A 107 0.52 4.10 -20.51
C VAL A 107 -0.18 4.00 -19.15
N ASN A 108 -0.69 5.10 -18.62
CA ASN A 108 -1.47 5.09 -17.38
C ASN A 108 -2.72 4.22 -17.50
N SER A 109 -3.43 4.34 -18.62
CA SER A 109 -4.63 3.53 -18.88
C SER A 109 -4.31 2.04 -18.98
N GLU A 110 -3.19 1.67 -19.60
CA GLU A 110 -2.76 0.27 -19.67
C GLU A 110 -2.35 -0.27 -18.29
N LEU A 111 -1.65 0.54 -17.49
CA LEU A 111 -1.30 0.18 -16.12
C LEU A 111 -2.54 -0.03 -15.23
N ASP A 112 -3.55 0.82 -15.34
CA ASP A 112 -4.79 0.70 -14.58
C ASP A 112 -5.56 -0.59 -14.94
N ILE A 113 -5.57 -0.96 -16.21
CA ILE A 113 -6.17 -2.22 -16.67
C ILE A 113 -5.41 -3.41 -16.07
N LYS A 114 -4.09 -3.45 -16.22
CA LYS A 114 -3.25 -4.54 -15.69
C LYS A 114 -3.32 -4.64 -14.16
N TRP A 115 -3.34 -3.50 -13.48
CA TRP A 115 -3.52 -3.45 -12.03
C TRP A 115 -4.87 -4.01 -11.59
N SER A 116 -5.92 -3.69 -12.32
CA SER A 116 -7.26 -4.20 -12.06
C SER A 116 -7.36 -5.71 -12.32
N GLU A 117 -6.75 -6.19 -13.39
CA GLU A 117 -6.63 -7.63 -13.70
C GLU A 117 -5.89 -8.36 -12.59
N MET A 118 -4.75 -7.85 -12.14
CA MET A 118 -3.96 -8.43 -11.06
C MET A 118 -4.74 -8.50 -9.75
N LYS A 119 -5.43 -7.42 -9.37
CA LYS A 119 -6.24 -7.40 -8.13
C LYS A 119 -7.47 -8.31 -8.19
N SER A 120 -8.03 -8.51 -9.37
CA SER A 120 -9.17 -9.40 -9.59
C SER A 120 -8.76 -10.86 -9.86
N TYR A 121 -7.44 -11.10 -10.00
CA TYR A 121 -6.93 -12.45 -10.15
C TYR A 121 -7.21 -13.26 -8.89
N ASN A 122 -8.10 -14.24 -9.05
CA ASN A 122 -8.46 -15.16 -7.99
C ASN A 122 -7.98 -16.54 -8.44
N GLU A 123 -7.00 -17.10 -7.76
CA GLU A 123 -6.58 -18.50 -7.99
C GLU A 123 -7.77 -19.43 -7.76
N GLY A 124 -8.51 -19.61 -8.80
CA GLY A 124 -9.56 -20.57 -9.10
C GLY A 124 -10.13 -21.44 -7.97
N GLY A 125 -10.94 -20.88 -7.08
CA GLY A 125 -11.60 -21.68 -6.05
C GLY A 125 -12.98 -21.19 -5.64
N SER A 126 -13.18 -19.89 -5.57
CA SER A 126 -14.40 -19.29 -5.02
C SER A 126 -15.60 -19.32 -5.96
N GLY A 127 -15.37 -19.24 -7.28
CA GLY A 127 -16.47 -19.21 -8.27
C GLY A 127 -17.22 -20.54 -8.36
N TYR A 128 -16.52 -21.66 -8.30
CA TYR A 128 -17.16 -22.98 -8.30
C TYR A 128 -17.94 -23.25 -7.02
N LEU A 129 -17.42 -22.82 -5.87
CA LEU A 129 -18.13 -22.98 -4.60
C LEU A 129 -19.43 -22.16 -4.58
N PHE A 130 -19.41 -20.95 -5.11
CA PHE A 130 -20.58 -20.10 -5.22
C PHE A 130 -21.61 -20.72 -6.19
N LEU A 131 -21.18 -21.24 -7.33
CA LEU A 131 -22.04 -21.93 -8.29
C LEU A 131 -22.68 -23.19 -7.67
N LEU A 132 -21.90 -23.98 -6.94
CA LEU A 132 -22.41 -25.17 -6.23
C LEU A 132 -23.45 -24.81 -5.16
N LEU A 133 -23.21 -23.74 -4.40
CA LEU A 133 -24.18 -23.24 -3.41
C LEU A 133 -25.48 -22.77 -4.07
N LEU A 134 -25.38 -22.10 -5.20
CA LEU A 134 -26.54 -21.63 -5.97
C LEU A 134 -27.35 -22.79 -6.54
N LEU A 135 -26.70 -23.81 -7.09
CA LEU A 135 -27.34 -25.03 -7.55
C LEU A 135 -28.00 -25.81 -6.41
N ALA A 136 -27.36 -25.87 -5.24
CA ALA A 136 -27.94 -26.51 -4.05
C ALA A 136 -29.21 -25.77 -3.57
N MET A 137 -29.22 -24.44 -3.57
CA MET A 137 -30.41 -23.65 -3.22
C MET A 137 -31.56 -23.87 -4.20
N VAL A 138 -31.29 -23.91 -5.50
CA VAL A 138 -32.31 -24.20 -6.53
C VAL A 138 -32.86 -25.60 -6.35
N ALA A 139 -32.01 -26.60 -6.11
CA ALA A 139 -32.44 -27.98 -5.87
C ALA A 139 -33.35 -28.09 -4.61
N LEU A 140 -32.97 -27.39 -3.53
CA LEU A 140 -33.79 -27.33 -2.31
C LEU A 140 -35.14 -26.65 -2.54
N ALA A 141 -35.20 -25.58 -3.33
CA ALA A 141 -36.44 -24.89 -3.68
C ALA A 141 -37.37 -25.82 -4.51
N CYS A 142 -36.82 -26.48 -5.54
CA CYS A 142 -37.53 -27.46 -6.35
C CYS A 142 -38.07 -28.64 -5.53
N PHE A 143 -37.26 -29.17 -4.60
CA PHE A 143 -37.68 -30.23 -3.70
C PHE A 143 -38.80 -29.79 -2.77
N ASN A 144 -38.75 -28.60 -2.23
CA ASN A 144 -39.82 -28.06 -1.37
C ASN A 144 -41.12 -27.86 -2.15
N ILE A 145 -41.06 -27.36 -3.39
CA ILE A 145 -42.23 -27.22 -4.27
C ILE A 145 -42.82 -28.59 -4.58
N TRP A 146 -42.00 -29.54 -5.01
CA TRP A 146 -42.42 -30.92 -5.29
C TRP A 146 -43.09 -31.59 -4.07
N ARG A 147 -42.49 -31.43 -2.87
CA ARG A 147 -43.02 -31.94 -1.61
C ARG A 147 -44.41 -31.32 -1.31
N LYS A 148 -44.55 -30.01 -1.57
CA LYS A 148 -45.82 -29.29 -1.35
C LYS A 148 -46.91 -29.75 -2.34
N VAL A 149 -46.59 -29.94 -3.60
CA VAL A 149 -47.49 -30.44 -4.62
C VAL A 149 -47.94 -31.87 -4.28
N ARG A 150 -47.01 -32.75 -3.93
CA ARG A 150 -47.32 -34.15 -3.56
C ARG A 150 -48.17 -34.29 -2.31
N ARG A 151 -48.01 -33.38 -1.34
CA ARG A 151 -48.90 -33.32 -0.15
C ARG A 151 -50.32 -32.87 -0.50
N ARG A 152 -50.48 -31.92 -1.41
CA ARG A 152 -51.81 -31.49 -1.89
C ARG A 152 -52.55 -32.59 -2.64
N SER A 153 -51.85 -33.34 -3.47
CA SER A 153 -52.44 -34.46 -4.21
C SER A 153 -52.92 -35.61 -3.32
N ARG A 154 -52.30 -35.84 -2.15
CA ARG A 154 -52.72 -36.86 -1.19
C ARG A 154 -53.95 -36.48 -0.34
N ASN A 155 -54.22 -35.18 -0.23
CA ASN A 155 -55.39 -34.70 0.56
C ASN A 155 -56.67 -34.49 -0.29
N MET A 156 -56.63 -34.84 -1.58
CA MET A 156 -57.78 -34.78 -2.48
C MET A 156 -58.44 -36.14 -2.74
N TYR A 157 -57.95 -37.20 -2.09
CA TYR A 157 -58.59 -38.53 -2.04
C TYR A 157 -58.83 -38.91 -0.58
#